data_9c23f7740f88730cf68eceac1f463ce5
#
_entry.id   9c23f7740f88730cf68eceac1f463ce5
#
_cell.length_a   1.000
_cell.length_b   1.000
_cell.length_c   1.000
_cell.angle_alpha   90.00
_cell.angle_beta   90.00
_cell.angle_gamma   90.00
#
_symmetry.space_group_name_H-M   'P 1'
#
loop_
_entity.id
_entity.type
_entity.pdbx_description
1 polymer ?
#
loop_
_entity_poly.entity_id
_entity_poly.type
_entity_poly.pdbx_seq_one_letter_code
_entity_poly.pdbx_strand_id
1 'polypeptide(L)'
;MRGDLAVVGGMITAVGDVPAEPGDVLVDVRGRWLVPGFVQPHIHLVQTLFRGLADDLALMDWLQSRIWPLERAHDIDSVYASARLGIHELLTGGTTALLDMATVSHTDAVFQAADEAGIRMWCGSAMMDRDNLAGLGTTTDVAMRTANDLADRWHRPEGLLRYAYAPRFVPSCSDELLTAVAKEARARGCLLHTHASENRDEVALVRQLTGRDNIHHLHEQGLSGADVVLAHCIHLSQSEMELLALTRTRVAHCPSSNQKLASGLCSVPELLSRGIHVSLAADGAPCNNRLDAFAEMRLAALLQSTRLGAGALPAPIVLRMATASGAEALGFPGGVLAVGKVADLVVLDPDTIWSGGDPASTVVYTMDSRSVRQTWVHGRKVAEDGKVLAWDNAETAALCHASLGRVRARAGL
;
A
#
# COMPACT_ATOMS: atom_id res chain seq x y z
N MET A 1 -19.26 17.72 -9.47
CA MET A 1 -20.71 17.51 -9.74
C MET A 1 -21.45 17.61 -8.41
N ARG A 2 -22.64 18.19 -8.39
CA ARG A 2 -23.58 18.05 -7.25
C ARG A 2 -24.61 17.00 -7.65
N GLY A 3 -24.99 16.10 -6.73
CA GLY A 3 -25.94 15.03 -7.02
C GLY A 3 -25.86 13.93 -5.97
N ASP A 4 -26.57 12.87 -6.22
CA ASP A 4 -26.69 11.69 -5.39
C ASP A 4 -25.89 10.51 -6.00
N LEU A 5 -25.70 9.46 -5.21
CA LEU A 5 -25.06 8.22 -5.63
C LEU A 5 -25.84 7.05 -5.06
N ALA A 6 -26.26 6.12 -5.88
CA ALA A 6 -26.91 4.89 -5.45
C ALA A 6 -25.93 3.71 -5.48
N VAL A 7 -26.06 2.84 -4.48
CA VAL A 7 -25.23 1.63 -4.32
C VAL A 7 -26.13 0.42 -4.09
N VAL A 8 -25.92 -0.63 -4.89
CA VAL A 8 -26.60 -1.92 -4.73
C VAL A 8 -25.57 -3.03 -4.79
N GLY A 9 -25.58 -3.92 -3.80
CA GLY A 9 -24.66 -5.06 -3.77
C GLY A 9 -23.16 -4.65 -3.77
N GLY A 10 -22.84 -3.49 -3.18
CA GLY A 10 -21.48 -2.97 -3.14
C GLY A 10 -21.00 -2.27 -4.41
N MET A 11 -21.86 -2.13 -5.41
CA MET A 11 -21.57 -1.49 -6.70
C MET A 11 -22.33 -0.17 -6.84
N ILE A 12 -21.72 0.81 -7.46
CA ILE A 12 -22.37 2.08 -7.82
C ILE A 12 -23.29 1.81 -9.02
N THR A 13 -24.59 2.04 -8.84
CA THR A 13 -25.62 1.80 -9.87
C THR A 13 -26.15 3.07 -10.52
N ALA A 14 -26.07 4.21 -9.83
CA ALA A 14 -26.43 5.50 -10.39
C ALA A 14 -25.62 6.64 -9.79
N VAL A 15 -25.41 7.73 -10.54
CA VAL A 15 -24.74 8.96 -10.11
C VAL A 15 -25.46 10.14 -10.77
N GLY A 16 -25.79 11.18 -10.00
CA GLY A 16 -26.46 12.40 -10.49
C GLY A 16 -27.76 12.68 -9.74
N ASP A 17 -28.84 12.96 -10.43
CA ASP A 17 -30.16 13.11 -9.84
C ASP A 17 -30.79 11.72 -9.70
N VAL A 18 -30.73 11.16 -8.48
CA VAL A 18 -31.17 9.80 -8.19
C VAL A 18 -32.35 9.86 -7.21
N PRO A 19 -33.58 9.61 -7.65
CA PRO A 19 -34.74 9.60 -6.72
C PRO A 19 -34.61 8.42 -5.75
N ALA A 20 -34.95 8.68 -4.48
CA ALA A 20 -35.02 7.62 -3.49
C ALA A 20 -36.24 6.73 -3.75
N GLU A 21 -36.05 5.41 -3.59
CA GLU A 21 -37.11 4.42 -3.70
C GLU A 21 -37.55 3.90 -2.32
N PRO A 22 -38.79 3.35 -2.20
CA PRO A 22 -39.24 2.74 -0.95
C PRO A 22 -38.31 1.57 -0.55
N GLY A 23 -37.77 1.66 0.65
CA GLY A 23 -36.83 0.65 1.19
C GLY A 23 -35.35 1.05 1.12
N ASP A 24 -35.02 2.16 0.50
CA ASP A 24 -33.64 2.68 0.48
C ASP A 24 -33.19 3.14 1.86
N VAL A 25 -31.92 2.88 2.14
CA VAL A 25 -31.20 3.47 3.28
C VAL A 25 -30.55 4.77 2.83
N LEU A 26 -31.10 5.89 3.29
CA LEU A 26 -30.62 7.23 2.93
C LEU A 26 -29.47 7.67 3.83
N VAL A 27 -28.35 8.07 3.26
CA VAL A 27 -27.21 8.65 3.95
C VAL A 27 -27.07 10.10 3.55
N ASP A 28 -27.31 11.03 4.47
CA ASP A 28 -27.20 12.47 4.22
C ASP A 28 -25.74 12.93 4.29
N VAL A 29 -25.21 13.33 3.13
CA VAL A 29 -23.85 13.88 2.97
C VAL A 29 -23.87 15.31 2.41
N ARG A 30 -24.97 16.02 2.54
CA ARG A 30 -25.08 17.41 2.05
C ARG A 30 -24.04 18.31 2.71
N GLY A 31 -23.43 19.21 1.91
CA GLY A 31 -22.32 20.06 2.34
C GLY A 31 -20.96 19.38 2.33
N ARG A 32 -20.89 18.06 2.11
CA ARG A 32 -19.65 17.28 2.10
C ARG A 32 -19.23 16.86 0.69
N TRP A 33 -17.99 16.44 0.57
CA TRP A 33 -17.47 15.89 -0.70
C TRP A 33 -17.41 14.38 -0.63
N LEU A 34 -17.92 13.75 -1.67
CA LEU A 34 -17.77 12.32 -1.88
C LEU A 34 -16.65 12.10 -2.87
N VAL A 35 -15.64 11.36 -2.48
CA VAL A 35 -14.47 11.03 -3.30
C VAL A 35 -14.26 9.51 -3.33
N PRO A 36 -13.58 8.96 -4.37
CA PRO A 36 -13.16 7.56 -4.32
C PRO A 36 -12.28 7.31 -3.11
N GLY A 37 -12.37 6.12 -2.53
CA GLY A 37 -11.45 5.70 -1.48
C GLY A 37 -10.00 5.73 -1.96
N PHE A 38 -9.06 6.11 -1.08
CA PHE A 38 -7.65 6.05 -1.40
C PHE A 38 -7.19 4.60 -1.48
N VAL A 39 -6.26 4.33 -2.39
CA VAL A 39 -5.71 3.01 -2.63
C VAL A 39 -4.19 3.07 -2.50
N GLN A 40 -3.63 2.28 -1.59
CA GLN A 40 -2.21 2.27 -1.28
C GLN A 40 -1.57 0.92 -1.66
N PRO A 41 -0.97 0.78 -2.84
CA PRO A 41 -0.46 -0.50 -3.34
C PRO A 41 0.95 -0.88 -2.82
N HIS A 42 1.34 -0.36 -1.67
CA HIS A 42 2.51 -0.80 -0.90
C HIS A 42 2.43 -0.33 0.55
N ILE A 43 2.24 -1.28 1.47
CA ILE A 43 2.17 -1.07 2.92
C ILE A 43 2.88 -2.22 3.63
N HIS A 44 3.33 -1.98 4.87
CA HIS A 44 3.83 -2.98 5.81
C HIS A 44 3.06 -2.92 7.13
N LEU A 45 1.89 -3.53 7.20
CA LEU A 45 1.03 -3.52 8.40
C LEU A 45 1.71 -4.09 9.63
N VAL A 46 2.55 -5.11 9.46
CA VAL A 46 3.31 -5.74 10.55
C VAL A 46 4.32 -4.81 11.22
N GLN A 47 4.71 -3.73 10.54
CA GLN A 47 5.67 -2.77 11.06
C GLN A 47 5.01 -1.58 11.79
N THR A 48 3.68 -1.53 11.89
CA THR A 48 2.99 -0.34 12.45
C THR A 48 3.36 -0.10 13.91
N LEU A 49 3.59 -1.15 14.69
CA LEU A 49 4.08 -1.05 16.08
C LEU A 49 5.50 -0.47 16.19
N PHE A 50 6.28 -0.45 15.12
CA PHE A 50 7.68 -0.02 15.14
C PHE A 50 7.88 1.47 14.88
N ARG A 51 6.80 2.21 14.77
CA ARG A 51 6.78 3.67 14.58
C ARG A 51 7.67 4.37 15.63
N GLY A 52 8.62 5.19 15.15
CA GLY A 52 9.56 5.92 16.02
C GLY A 52 10.67 5.05 16.65
N LEU A 53 10.81 3.78 16.24
CA LEU A 53 11.88 2.89 16.75
C LEU A 53 13.08 2.75 15.79
N ALA A 54 12.99 3.32 14.58
CA ALA A 54 13.98 3.13 13.53
C ALA A 54 14.22 4.41 12.71
N ASP A 55 14.29 5.55 13.40
CA ASP A 55 14.55 6.83 12.76
C ASP A 55 16.06 7.03 12.47
N ASP A 56 16.38 7.94 11.53
CA ASP A 56 17.72 8.45 11.22
C ASP A 56 18.73 7.38 10.73
N LEU A 57 18.26 6.39 9.98
CA LEU A 57 19.09 5.31 9.43
C LEU A 57 18.91 5.20 7.90
N ALA A 58 19.98 4.84 7.18
CA ALA A 58 19.90 4.46 5.78
C ALA A 58 19.32 3.05 5.62
N LEU A 59 18.80 2.71 4.43
CA LEU A 59 18.02 1.49 4.17
C LEU A 59 18.65 0.21 4.73
N MET A 60 19.91 -0.10 4.40
CA MET A 60 20.51 -1.38 4.80
C MET A 60 20.80 -1.44 6.31
N ASP A 61 21.25 -0.33 6.90
CA ASP A 61 21.43 -0.22 8.35
C ASP A 61 20.09 -0.29 9.08
N TRP A 62 19.07 0.37 8.54
CA TRP A 62 17.69 0.35 9.02
C TRP A 62 17.12 -1.07 9.06
N LEU A 63 17.27 -1.83 7.96
CA LEU A 63 16.82 -3.21 7.87
C LEU A 63 17.55 -4.11 8.89
N GLN A 64 18.90 -4.07 8.88
CA GLN A 64 19.72 -5.01 9.65
C GLN A 64 19.69 -4.73 11.16
N SER A 65 19.75 -3.44 11.55
CA SER A 65 19.87 -3.06 12.96
C SER A 65 18.52 -2.89 13.67
N ARG A 66 17.42 -2.69 12.93
CA ARG A 66 16.10 -2.39 13.51
C ARG A 66 15.00 -3.31 13.00
N ILE A 67 14.71 -3.30 11.70
CA ILE A 67 13.50 -3.91 11.18
C ILE A 67 13.53 -5.43 11.26
N TRP A 68 14.57 -6.08 10.78
CA TRP A 68 14.65 -7.54 10.84
C TRP A 68 14.67 -8.10 12.27
N PRO A 69 15.41 -7.51 13.24
CA PRO A 69 15.29 -7.92 14.65
C PRO A 69 13.88 -7.75 15.22
N LEU A 70 13.19 -6.64 14.91
CA LEU A 70 11.82 -6.39 15.36
C LEU A 70 10.82 -7.34 14.70
N GLU A 71 10.92 -7.55 13.38
CA GLU A 71 10.05 -8.50 12.67
C GLU A 71 10.23 -9.94 13.18
N ARG A 72 11.46 -10.37 13.45
CA ARG A 72 11.75 -11.68 14.04
C ARG A 72 11.14 -11.85 15.44
N ALA A 73 11.03 -10.76 16.19
CA ALA A 73 10.50 -10.76 17.56
C ALA A 73 8.97 -10.83 17.65
N HIS A 74 8.27 -10.75 16.53
CA HIS A 74 6.81 -10.90 16.48
C HIS A 74 6.34 -12.29 16.91
N ASP A 75 5.17 -12.32 17.50
CA ASP A 75 4.30 -13.47 17.64
C ASP A 75 2.95 -13.18 16.96
N ILE A 76 2.06 -14.15 16.94
CA ILE A 76 0.75 -14.02 16.29
C ILE A 76 -0.05 -12.84 16.85
N ASP A 77 -0.03 -12.62 18.17
CA ASP A 77 -0.76 -11.53 18.82
C ASP A 77 -0.22 -10.16 18.44
N SER A 78 1.11 -10.02 18.39
CA SER A 78 1.74 -8.75 18.05
C SER A 78 1.65 -8.42 16.55
N VAL A 79 1.62 -9.43 15.67
CA VAL A 79 1.30 -9.23 14.24
C VAL A 79 -0.14 -8.75 14.08
N TYR A 80 -1.10 -9.41 14.77
CA TYR A 80 -2.50 -8.99 14.77
C TYR A 80 -2.67 -7.55 15.30
N ALA A 81 -2.03 -7.21 16.43
CA ALA A 81 -2.08 -5.88 17.01
C ALA A 81 -1.51 -4.81 16.06
N SER A 82 -0.38 -5.11 15.41
CA SER A 82 0.26 -4.22 14.44
C SER A 82 -0.62 -3.98 13.22
N ALA A 83 -1.18 -5.04 12.66
CA ALA A 83 -2.11 -4.95 11.53
C ALA A 83 -3.37 -4.17 11.89
N ARG A 84 -3.97 -4.45 13.04
CA ARG A 84 -5.15 -3.74 13.55
C ARG A 84 -4.89 -2.23 13.71
N LEU A 85 -3.71 -1.84 14.23
CA LEU A 85 -3.31 -0.43 14.34
C LEU A 85 -3.14 0.24 12.98
N GLY A 86 -2.47 -0.42 12.04
CA GLY A 86 -2.26 0.10 10.68
C GLY A 86 -3.57 0.25 9.92
N ILE A 87 -4.43 -0.76 9.97
CA ILE A 87 -5.75 -0.73 9.35
C ILE A 87 -6.63 0.37 9.97
N HIS A 88 -6.53 0.58 11.29
CA HIS A 88 -7.23 1.69 11.94
C HIS A 88 -6.82 3.04 11.34
N GLU A 89 -5.53 3.31 11.22
CA GLU A 89 -5.02 4.56 10.62
C GLU A 89 -5.43 4.70 9.15
N LEU A 90 -5.30 3.63 8.37
CA LEU A 90 -5.68 3.61 6.96
C LEU A 90 -7.17 3.92 6.74
N LEU A 91 -8.06 3.21 7.43
CA LEU A 91 -9.51 3.41 7.30
C LEU A 91 -9.97 4.79 7.78
N THR A 92 -9.45 5.27 8.92
CA THR A 92 -9.78 6.60 9.44
C THR A 92 -9.14 7.72 8.61
N GLY A 93 -8.09 7.41 7.84
CA GLY A 93 -7.47 8.29 6.85
C GLY A 93 -8.07 8.20 5.45
N GLY A 94 -9.15 7.40 5.24
CA GLY A 94 -9.85 7.30 3.96
C GLY A 94 -9.25 6.28 2.97
N THR A 95 -8.29 5.47 3.38
CA THR A 95 -7.79 4.36 2.56
C THR A 95 -8.77 3.18 2.62
N THR A 96 -9.24 2.74 1.47
CA THR A 96 -10.21 1.65 1.33
C THR A 96 -9.60 0.36 0.81
N ALA A 97 -8.46 0.44 0.13
CA ALA A 97 -7.77 -0.71 -0.43
C ALA A 97 -6.25 -0.57 -0.31
N LEU A 98 -5.57 -1.69 -0.10
CA LEU A 98 -4.10 -1.74 0.02
C LEU A 98 -3.50 -3.02 -0.52
N LEU A 99 -2.19 -2.97 -0.80
CA LEU A 99 -1.34 -4.15 -0.99
C LEU A 99 -0.30 -4.15 0.13
N ASP A 100 -0.37 -5.18 0.98
CA ASP A 100 0.50 -5.34 2.14
C ASP A 100 1.57 -6.41 1.86
N MET A 101 2.81 -6.08 2.17
CA MET A 101 3.86 -7.06 2.34
C MET A 101 4.05 -7.28 3.84
N ALA A 102 3.54 -8.41 4.34
CA ALA A 102 3.66 -8.79 5.74
C ALA A 102 5.12 -9.15 6.12
N THR A 103 5.32 -9.89 7.17
CA THR A 103 6.62 -10.52 7.47
C THR A 103 6.63 -12.00 7.06
N VAL A 104 7.68 -12.72 7.38
CA VAL A 104 7.88 -14.12 6.98
C VAL A 104 6.95 -15.11 7.69
N SER A 105 6.34 -14.73 8.81
CA SER A 105 5.50 -15.59 9.63
C SER A 105 4.24 -14.85 10.12
N HIS A 106 3.25 -15.63 10.59
CA HIS A 106 2.00 -15.14 11.20
C HIS A 106 1.13 -14.27 10.28
N THR A 107 1.26 -14.36 8.96
CA THR A 107 0.49 -13.57 7.97
C THR A 107 -1.02 -13.81 8.08
N ASP A 108 -1.47 -14.97 8.57
CA ASP A 108 -2.88 -15.21 8.88
C ASP A 108 -3.48 -14.15 9.81
N ALA A 109 -2.71 -13.66 10.79
CA ALA A 109 -3.16 -12.64 11.73
C ALA A 109 -3.39 -11.27 11.06
N VAL A 110 -2.65 -10.97 9.98
CA VAL A 110 -2.90 -9.77 9.14
C VAL A 110 -4.22 -9.91 8.40
N PHE A 111 -4.46 -11.07 7.77
CA PHE A 111 -5.72 -11.34 7.08
C PHE A 111 -6.91 -11.32 8.03
N GLN A 112 -6.77 -11.88 9.23
CA GLN A 112 -7.82 -11.84 10.26
C GLN A 112 -8.19 -10.39 10.62
N ALA A 113 -7.23 -9.53 10.90
CA ALA A 113 -7.49 -8.12 11.22
C ALA A 113 -8.17 -7.38 10.05
N ALA A 114 -7.79 -7.69 8.81
CA ALA A 114 -8.39 -7.10 7.63
C ALA A 114 -9.82 -7.58 7.37
N ASP A 115 -10.10 -8.86 7.60
CA ASP A 115 -11.44 -9.45 7.47
C ASP A 115 -12.41 -8.83 8.48
N GLU A 116 -12.01 -8.74 9.74
CA GLU A 116 -12.78 -8.11 10.80
C GLU A 116 -13.09 -6.63 10.50
N ALA A 117 -12.10 -5.89 10.00
CA ALA A 117 -12.25 -4.47 9.65
C ALA A 117 -13.10 -4.25 8.40
N GLY A 118 -13.18 -5.24 7.51
CA GLY A 118 -13.83 -5.12 6.23
C GLY A 118 -13.10 -4.23 5.21
N ILE A 119 -11.77 -4.09 5.34
CA ILE A 119 -10.94 -3.37 4.37
C ILE A 119 -10.64 -4.26 3.16
N ARG A 120 -10.49 -3.67 1.97
CA ARG A 120 -10.05 -4.40 0.78
C ARG A 120 -8.53 -4.56 0.81
N MET A 121 -8.03 -5.80 0.77
CA MET A 121 -6.59 -6.04 0.92
C MET A 121 -6.08 -7.15 0.00
N TRP A 122 -4.97 -6.89 -0.65
CA TRP A 122 -4.04 -7.90 -1.12
C TRP A 122 -2.91 -8.00 -0.10
N CYS A 123 -2.53 -9.20 0.29
CA CYS A 123 -1.45 -9.40 1.24
C CYS A 123 -0.65 -10.65 0.92
N GLY A 124 0.65 -10.62 1.21
CA GLY A 124 1.52 -11.77 1.11
C GLY A 124 2.58 -11.80 2.21
N SER A 125 3.03 -13.00 2.57
CA SER A 125 4.22 -13.13 3.41
C SER A 125 5.44 -12.60 2.68
N ALA A 126 6.33 -11.89 3.39
CA ALA A 126 7.63 -11.52 2.85
C ALA A 126 8.48 -12.77 2.65
N MET A 127 8.74 -13.14 1.40
CA MET A 127 9.49 -14.35 1.08
C MET A 127 10.98 -14.03 1.00
N MET A 128 11.81 -14.78 1.73
CA MET A 128 13.26 -14.59 1.80
C MET A 128 13.93 -15.94 2.01
N ASP A 129 14.90 -16.31 1.16
CA ASP A 129 15.58 -17.61 1.20
C ASP A 129 17.12 -17.53 1.11
N ARG A 130 17.68 -16.32 1.21
CA ARG A 130 19.14 -16.16 1.34
C ARG A 130 19.57 -16.18 2.80
N ASP A 131 20.83 -16.51 3.06
CA ASP A 131 21.46 -16.52 4.37
C ASP A 131 21.66 -15.08 4.92
N ASN A 132 21.94 -15.00 6.24
CA ASN A 132 22.29 -13.75 6.95
C ASN A 132 21.20 -12.66 7.01
N LEU A 133 19.93 -13.07 7.01
CA LEU A 133 18.76 -12.17 7.11
C LEU A 133 18.23 -12.06 8.56
N ALA A 134 19.11 -11.97 9.55
CA ALA A 134 18.79 -11.88 10.97
C ALA A 134 17.85 -13.01 11.48
N GLY A 135 17.90 -14.21 10.85
CA GLY A 135 17.07 -15.36 11.19
C GLY A 135 15.65 -15.31 10.61
N LEU A 136 15.38 -14.43 9.64
CA LEU A 136 14.13 -14.39 8.87
C LEU A 136 14.17 -15.21 7.58
N GLY A 137 15.37 -15.56 7.09
CA GLY A 137 15.52 -16.41 5.91
C GLY A 137 15.07 -17.85 6.16
N THR A 138 14.55 -18.49 5.13
CA THR A 138 14.14 -19.89 5.13
C THR A 138 14.59 -20.56 3.82
N THR A 139 14.20 -21.80 3.56
CA THR A 139 14.44 -22.41 2.24
C THR A 139 13.36 -22.02 1.23
N THR A 140 13.70 -22.06 -0.06
CA THR A 140 12.74 -21.84 -1.16
C THR A 140 11.50 -22.70 -0.99
N ASP A 141 11.66 -24.00 -0.70
CA ASP A 141 10.55 -24.93 -0.48
C ASP A 141 9.63 -24.53 0.67
N VAL A 142 10.20 -24.08 1.80
CA VAL A 142 9.39 -23.65 2.97
C VAL A 142 8.66 -22.33 2.63
N ALA A 143 9.36 -21.37 2.03
CA ALA A 143 8.75 -20.10 1.61
C ALA A 143 7.57 -20.34 0.64
N MET A 144 7.77 -21.20 -0.36
CA MET A 144 6.72 -21.54 -1.35
C MET A 144 5.55 -22.29 -0.72
N ARG A 145 5.78 -23.28 0.14
CA ARG A 145 4.68 -23.97 0.83
C ARG A 145 3.87 -23.02 1.68
N THR A 146 4.52 -22.17 2.50
CA THR A 146 3.84 -21.18 3.33
C THR A 146 3.00 -20.22 2.49
N ALA A 147 3.56 -19.73 1.39
CA ALA A 147 2.86 -18.83 0.47
C ALA A 147 1.62 -19.50 -0.17
N ASN A 148 1.77 -20.76 -0.61
CA ASN A 148 0.69 -21.52 -1.23
C ASN A 148 -0.43 -21.83 -0.23
N ASP A 149 -0.10 -22.23 0.99
CA ASP A 149 -1.06 -22.50 2.07
C ASP A 149 -1.87 -21.23 2.44
N LEU A 150 -1.22 -20.06 2.45
CA LEU A 150 -1.86 -18.77 2.67
C LEU A 150 -2.77 -18.40 1.48
N ALA A 151 -2.31 -18.62 0.25
CA ALA A 151 -3.11 -18.39 -0.94
C ALA A 151 -4.37 -19.27 -0.97
N ASP A 152 -4.25 -20.55 -0.63
CA ASP A 152 -5.38 -21.47 -0.55
C ASP A 152 -6.42 -21.04 0.49
N ARG A 153 -6.00 -20.48 1.61
CA ARG A 153 -6.88 -20.00 2.68
C ARG A 153 -7.52 -18.65 2.37
N TRP A 154 -6.76 -17.70 1.82
CA TRP A 154 -7.16 -16.30 1.81
C TRP A 154 -7.40 -15.70 0.43
N HIS A 155 -6.91 -16.32 -0.66
CA HIS A 155 -7.15 -15.76 -1.99
C HIS A 155 -8.62 -15.96 -2.40
N ARG A 156 -9.35 -14.85 -2.48
CA ARG A 156 -10.75 -14.80 -2.92
C ARG A 156 -10.87 -13.81 -4.08
N PRO A 157 -10.79 -14.25 -5.35
CA PRO A 157 -10.77 -13.37 -6.52
C PRO A 157 -11.91 -12.35 -6.58
N GLU A 158 -13.10 -12.72 -6.11
CA GLU A 158 -14.27 -11.84 -6.06
C GLU A 158 -14.48 -11.19 -4.67
N GLY A 159 -13.65 -11.53 -3.69
CA GLY A 159 -13.76 -11.03 -2.32
C GLY A 159 -12.96 -9.76 -2.07
N LEU A 160 -13.01 -9.31 -0.81
CA LEU A 160 -12.20 -8.18 -0.34
C LEU A 160 -10.75 -8.58 -0.08
N LEU A 161 -10.51 -9.85 0.29
CA LEU A 161 -9.18 -10.33 0.67
C LEU A 161 -8.61 -11.21 -0.44
N ARG A 162 -7.40 -10.89 -0.86
CA ARG A 162 -6.67 -11.60 -1.92
C ARG A 162 -5.22 -11.82 -1.51
N TYR A 163 -4.66 -12.94 -1.91
CA TYR A 163 -3.24 -13.20 -1.73
C TYR A 163 -2.41 -12.54 -2.85
N ALA A 164 -1.23 -12.02 -2.51
CA ALA A 164 -0.20 -11.59 -3.44
C ALA A 164 1.13 -12.25 -3.09
N TYR A 165 1.84 -12.78 -4.06
CA TYR A 165 3.17 -13.33 -3.81
C TYR A 165 4.17 -12.19 -3.65
N ALA A 166 4.90 -12.17 -2.51
CA ALA A 166 5.71 -11.03 -2.12
C ALA A 166 7.17 -11.41 -1.80
N PRO A 167 7.99 -11.82 -2.81
CA PRO A 167 9.44 -11.91 -2.60
C PRO A 167 9.95 -10.51 -2.23
N ARG A 168 10.69 -10.41 -1.08
CA ARG A 168 10.93 -9.11 -0.46
C ARG A 168 11.69 -8.16 -1.38
N PHE A 169 12.88 -8.56 -1.87
CA PHE A 169 13.70 -7.85 -2.85
C PHE A 169 14.86 -8.75 -3.30
N VAL A 170 15.50 -8.44 -4.40
CA VAL A 170 16.57 -9.27 -4.98
C VAL A 170 17.67 -9.67 -3.99
N PRO A 171 18.19 -8.78 -3.11
CA PRO A 171 19.23 -9.17 -2.16
C PRO A 171 18.83 -10.24 -1.14
N SER A 172 17.55 -10.44 -0.89
CA SER A 172 17.04 -11.45 0.07
C SER A 172 16.48 -12.72 -0.56
N CYS A 173 16.40 -12.77 -1.89
CA CYS A 173 15.79 -13.87 -2.63
C CYS A 173 16.77 -14.51 -3.59
N SER A 174 16.76 -15.85 -3.69
CA SER A 174 17.46 -16.58 -4.73
C SER A 174 16.74 -16.49 -6.09
N ASP A 175 17.43 -16.75 -7.17
CA ASP A 175 16.83 -16.82 -8.51
C ASP A 175 15.82 -17.97 -8.59
N GLU A 176 16.06 -19.06 -7.87
CA GLU A 176 15.14 -20.18 -7.73
C GLU A 176 13.82 -19.74 -7.12
N LEU A 177 13.86 -19.01 -6.00
CA LEU A 177 12.65 -18.48 -5.34
C LEU A 177 11.92 -17.49 -6.26
N LEU A 178 12.62 -16.52 -6.85
CA LEU A 178 12.01 -15.52 -7.72
C LEU A 178 11.29 -16.18 -8.91
N THR A 179 11.93 -17.14 -9.58
CA THR A 179 11.34 -17.87 -10.71
C THR A 179 10.14 -18.71 -10.28
N ALA A 180 10.24 -19.42 -9.15
CA ALA A 180 9.15 -20.24 -8.62
C ALA A 180 7.93 -19.38 -8.27
N VAL A 181 8.15 -18.25 -7.60
CA VAL A 181 7.12 -17.27 -7.23
C VAL A 181 6.42 -16.72 -8.47
N ALA A 182 7.18 -16.29 -9.49
CA ALA A 182 6.61 -15.74 -10.72
C ALA A 182 5.69 -16.75 -11.45
N LYS A 183 6.10 -18.01 -11.48
CA LYS A 183 5.32 -19.09 -12.08
C LYS A 183 4.03 -19.39 -11.31
N GLU A 184 4.15 -19.55 -9.99
CA GLU A 184 3.03 -19.94 -9.14
C GLU A 184 1.99 -18.81 -9.02
N ALA A 185 2.42 -17.56 -8.86
CA ALA A 185 1.51 -16.41 -8.80
C ALA A 185 0.61 -16.34 -10.03
N ARG A 186 1.17 -16.52 -11.22
CA ARG A 186 0.40 -16.53 -12.48
C ARG A 186 -0.51 -17.70 -12.62
N ALA A 187 -0.07 -18.90 -12.20
CA ALA A 187 -0.91 -20.09 -12.20
C ALA A 187 -2.18 -19.92 -11.34
N ARG A 188 -2.08 -19.11 -10.26
CA ARG A 188 -3.18 -18.83 -9.33
C ARG A 188 -3.92 -17.51 -9.61
N GLY A 189 -3.49 -16.71 -10.58
CA GLY A 189 -4.08 -15.40 -10.85
C GLY A 189 -3.82 -14.37 -9.73
N CYS A 190 -2.73 -14.54 -8.97
CA CYS A 190 -2.33 -13.64 -7.90
C CYS A 190 -1.41 -12.54 -8.43
N LEU A 191 -1.40 -11.37 -7.74
CA LEU A 191 -0.41 -10.34 -7.97
C LEU A 191 0.98 -10.75 -7.46
N LEU A 192 1.99 -10.17 -8.08
CA LEU A 192 3.39 -10.20 -7.66
C LEU A 192 3.78 -8.84 -7.09
N HIS A 193 4.49 -8.82 -5.96
CA HIS A 193 4.89 -7.60 -5.29
C HIS A 193 6.31 -7.70 -4.75
N THR A 194 7.16 -6.70 -5.02
CA THR A 194 8.53 -6.64 -4.52
C THR A 194 9.05 -5.20 -4.46
N HIS A 195 10.15 -4.97 -3.72
CA HIS A 195 10.89 -3.72 -3.75
C HIS A 195 11.93 -3.75 -4.87
N ALA A 196 12.14 -2.63 -5.53
CA ALA A 196 13.11 -2.54 -6.61
C ALA A 196 13.72 -1.15 -6.74
N SER A 197 15.04 -1.10 -6.89
CA SER A 197 15.82 0.10 -7.21
C SER A 197 15.52 1.28 -6.26
N GLU A 198 15.38 0.96 -4.97
CA GLU A 198 15.04 1.94 -3.93
C GLU A 198 16.25 2.79 -3.56
N ASN A 199 17.41 2.17 -3.31
CA ASN A 199 18.60 2.82 -2.79
C ASN A 199 19.82 2.52 -3.67
N ARG A 200 20.79 3.44 -3.73
CA ARG A 200 22.01 3.25 -4.55
C ARG A 200 22.84 2.05 -4.12
N ASP A 201 22.92 1.81 -2.80
CA ASP A 201 23.68 0.68 -2.26
C ASP A 201 22.98 -0.64 -2.59
N GLU A 202 21.65 -0.68 -2.54
CA GLU A 202 20.84 -1.82 -3.00
C GLU A 202 21.09 -2.10 -4.49
N VAL A 203 21.05 -1.07 -5.35
CA VAL A 203 21.32 -1.22 -6.79
C VAL A 203 22.73 -1.74 -7.05
N ALA A 204 23.73 -1.23 -6.32
CA ALA A 204 25.11 -1.70 -6.43
C ALA A 204 25.23 -3.17 -5.96
N LEU A 205 24.57 -3.54 -4.86
CA LEU A 205 24.54 -4.91 -4.37
C LEU A 205 23.88 -5.87 -5.36
N VAL A 206 22.76 -5.49 -5.97
CA VAL A 206 22.11 -6.30 -7.01
C VAL A 206 23.03 -6.53 -8.20
N ARG A 207 23.70 -5.48 -8.68
CA ARG A 207 24.70 -5.63 -9.77
C ARG A 207 25.86 -6.57 -9.38
N GLN A 208 26.32 -6.49 -8.15
CA GLN A 208 27.38 -7.38 -7.64
C GLN A 208 26.91 -8.84 -7.58
N LEU A 209 25.67 -9.08 -7.13
CA LEU A 209 25.11 -10.42 -6.97
C LEU A 209 24.72 -11.07 -8.29
N THR A 210 24.24 -10.29 -9.26
CA THR A 210 23.56 -10.81 -10.45
C THR A 210 24.26 -10.45 -11.77
N GLY A 211 25.18 -9.47 -11.75
CA GLY A 211 25.78 -8.89 -12.94
C GLY A 211 24.85 -8.00 -13.77
N ARG A 212 23.66 -7.64 -13.23
CA ARG A 212 22.59 -6.93 -13.96
C ARG A 212 22.03 -5.78 -13.15
N ASP A 213 21.34 -4.87 -13.83
CA ASP A 213 20.48 -3.87 -13.19
C ASP A 213 19.20 -4.54 -12.65
N ASN A 214 18.63 -3.95 -11.62
CA ASN A 214 17.59 -4.56 -10.79
C ASN A 214 16.35 -4.97 -11.60
N ILE A 215 15.80 -4.06 -12.42
CA ILE A 215 14.60 -4.35 -13.21
C ILE A 215 14.88 -5.39 -14.30
N HIS A 216 16.07 -5.37 -14.90
CA HIS A 216 16.47 -6.38 -15.87
C HIS A 216 16.56 -7.77 -15.25
N HIS A 217 17.15 -7.86 -14.03
CA HIS A 217 17.21 -9.12 -13.30
C HIS A 217 15.82 -9.65 -12.94
N LEU A 218 14.96 -8.79 -12.37
CA LEU A 218 13.57 -9.16 -12.04
C LEU A 218 12.81 -9.64 -13.28
N HIS A 219 12.99 -8.97 -14.43
CA HIS A 219 12.37 -9.37 -15.69
C HIS A 219 12.79 -10.78 -16.13
N GLU A 220 14.08 -11.10 -16.06
CA GLU A 220 14.59 -12.43 -16.40
C GLU A 220 14.05 -13.53 -15.51
N GLN A 221 13.82 -13.21 -14.22
CA GLN A 221 13.19 -14.15 -13.28
C GLN A 221 11.66 -14.20 -13.43
N GLY A 222 11.10 -13.45 -14.38
CA GLY A 222 9.67 -13.42 -14.65
C GLY A 222 8.88 -12.42 -13.81
N LEU A 223 9.52 -11.55 -13.01
CA LEU A 223 8.84 -10.54 -12.19
C LEU A 223 8.69 -9.21 -12.96
N SER A 224 7.97 -9.25 -14.07
CA SER A 224 7.56 -8.08 -14.84
C SER A 224 6.23 -8.36 -15.52
N GLY A 225 5.40 -7.35 -15.70
CA GLY A 225 4.07 -7.48 -16.30
C GLY A 225 3.03 -6.64 -15.60
N ALA A 226 1.82 -6.60 -16.17
CA ALA A 226 0.69 -5.88 -15.60
C ALA A 226 0.14 -6.52 -14.30
N ASP A 227 0.64 -7.66 -13.91
CA ASP A 227 0.38 -8.39 -12.67
C ASP A 227 1.46 -8.14 -11.60
N VAL A 228 2.45 -7.27 -11.88
CA VAL A 228 3.58 -7.00 -10.98
C VAL A 228 3.54 -5.55 -10.49
N VAL A 229 3.66 -5.37 -9.18
CA VAL A 229 3.79 -4.07 -8.51
C VAL A 229 5.17 -3.96 -7.88
N LEU A 230 5.97 -3.00 -8.33
CA LEU A 230 7.30 -2.69 -7.80
C LEU A 230 7.24 -1.46 -6.91
N ALA A 231 7.65 -1.57 -5.66
CA ALA A 231 7.78 -0.42 -4.77
C ALA A 231 9.04 0.38 -5.09
N HIS A 232 8.95 1.70 -4.90
CA HIS A 232 10.00 2.73 -5.01
C HIS A 232 10.45 3.07 -6.42
N CYS A 233 11.20 2.23 -7.12
CA CYS A 233 11.72 2.47 -8.48
C CYS A 233 12.39 3.84 -8.64
N ILE A 234 13.33 4.19 -7.73
CA ILE A 234 13.97 5.52 -7.67
C ILE A 234 15.15 5.61 -8.64
N HIS A 235 16.05 4.62 -8.59
CA HIS A 235 17.32 4.62 -9.30
C HIS A 235 17.24 3.72 -10.56
N LEU A 236 16.52 4.18 -11.56
CA LEU A 236 16.32 3.49 -12.82
C LEU A 236 17.24 4.03 -13.91
N SER A 237 17.85 3.14 -14.70
CA SER A 237 18.48 3.47 -15.97
C SER A 237 17.41 3.72 -17.05
N GLN A 238 17.81 4.32 -18.17
CA GLN A 238 16.89 4.54 -19.29
C GLN A 238 16.32 3.21 -19.82
N SER A 239 17.15 2.17 -19.94
CA SER A 239 16.72 0.85 -20.43
C SER A 239 15.75 0.17 -19.46
N GLU A 240 15.90 0.35 -18.14
CA GLU A 240 14.95 -0.16 -17.15
C GLU A 240 13.59 0.55 -17.26
N MET A 241 13.58 1.87 -17.46
CA MET A 241 12.33 2.61 -17.71
C MET A 241 11.64 2.15 -19.01
N GLU A 242 12.38 1.92 -20.07
CA GLU A 242 11.84 1.37 -21.33
C GLU A 242 11.23 -0.03 -21.11
N LEU A 243 11.90 -0.87 -20.31
CA LEU A 243 11.41 -2.21 -19.97
C LEU A 243 10.14 -2.16 -19.13
N LEU A 244 10.05 -1.28 -18.12
CA LEU A 244 8.84 -1.06 -17.32
C LEU A 244 7.66 -0.64 -18.20
N ALA A 245 7.87 0.29 -19.14
CA ALA A 245 6.85 0.73 -20.08
C ALA A 245 6.40 -0.40 -21.02
N LEU A 246 7.34 -1.14 -21.59
CA LEU A 246 7.09 -2.25 -22.51
C LEU A 246 6.27 -3.37 -21.84
N THR A 247 6.65 -3.74 -20.64
CA THR A 247 6.02 -4.83 -19.88
C THR A 247 4.76 -4.40 -19.15
N ARG A 248 4.47 -3.09 -19.07
CA ARG A 248 3.37 -2.51 -18.27
C ARG A 248 3.49 -2.83 -16.77
N THR A 249 4.70 -3.02 -16.28
CA THR A 249 4.97 -3.23 -14.86
C THR A 249 4.60 -1.98 -14.08
N ARG A 250 3.99 -2.14 -12.93
CA ARG A 250 3.38 -1.06 -12.14
C ARG A 250 4.32 -0.60 -11.04
N VAL A 251 4.36 0.70 -10.79
CA VAL A 251 5.21 1.33 -9.77
C VAL A 251 4.36 1.87 -8.65
N ALA A 252 4.71 1.55 -7.40
CA ALA A 252 4.19 2.16 -6.19
C ALA A 252 5.21 3.19 -5.66
N HIS A 253 4.90 4.47 -5.79
CA HIS A 253 5.74 5.56 -5.32
C HIS A 253 5.49 5.86 -3.84
N CYS A 254 6.54 5.87 -3.01
CA CYS A 254 6.50 6.04 -1.55
C CYS A 254 7.31 7.29 -1.14
N PRO A 255 6.80 8.51 -1.37
CA PRO A 255 7.60 9.72 -1.24
C PRO A 255 8.16 9.95 0.17
N SER A 256 7.38 9.73 1.23
CA SER A 256 7.85 9.94 2.61
C SER A 256 8.95 8.96 3.00
N SER A 257 8.77 7.68 2.73
CA SER A 257 9.77 6.64 2.99
C SER A 257 11.07 6.92 2.23
N ASN A 258 10.96 7.20 0.93
CA ASN A 258 12.10 7.51 0.08
C ASN A 258 12.94 8.68 0.62
N GLN A 259 12.29 9.71 1.18
CA GLN A 259 12.98 10.86 1.77
C GLN A 259 13.58 10.53 3.14
N LYS A 260 12.81 9.87 4.00
CA LYS A 260 13.24 9.59 5.37
C LYS A 260 14.43 8.63 5.43
N LEU A 261 14.47 7.62 4.56
CA LEU A 261 15.60 6.70 4.42
C LEU A 261 16.75 7.27 3.55
N ALA A 262 16.63 8.53 3.10
CA ALA A 262 17.56 9.16 2.16
C ALA A 262 17.80 8.30 0.88
N SER A 263 16.80 7.53 0.49
CA SER A 263 16.87 6.66 -0.70
C SER A 263 16.94 7.49 -1.99
N GLY A 264 16.26 8.62 -2.07
CA GLY A 264 16.36 9.56 -3.20
C GLY A 264 15.00 10.07 -3.70
N LEU A 265 15.03 10.77 -4.84
CA LEU A 265 13.85 11.36 -5.50
C LEU A 265 13.46 10.52 -6.72
N CYS A 266 12.32 9.84 -6.65
CA CYS A 266 11.75 9.15 -7.82
C CYS A 266 11.30 10.16 -8.89
N SER A 267 11.63 9.89 -10.14
CA SER A 267 11.32 10.75 -11.29
C SER A 267 9.88 10.57 -11.80
N VAL A 268 8.89 10.75 -10.95
CA VAL A 268 7.46 10.47 -11.26
C VAL A 268 6.99 11.11 -12.57
N PRO A 269 7.20 12.41 -12.86
CA PRO A 269 6.77 13.00 -14.14
C PRO A 269 7.42 12.33 -15.35
N GLU A 270 8.67 11.90 -15.26
CA GLU A 270 9.36 11.21 -16.34
C GLU A 270 8.77 9.81 -16.54
N LEU A 271 8.52 9.04 -15.46
CA LEU A 271 7.87 7.73 -15.56
C LEU A 271 6.49 7.84 -16.24
N LEU A 272 5.67 8.79 -15.80
CA LEU A 272 4.34 9.03 -16.38
C LEU A 272 4.43 9.44 -17.86
N SER A 273 5.38 10.29 -18.24
CA SER A 273 5.58 10.72 -19.65
C SER A 273 5.97 9.58 -20.58
N ARG A 274 6.59 8.52 -20.05
CA ARG A 274 6.93 7.28 -20.78
C ARG A 274 5.78 6.27 -20.80
N GLY A 275 4.61 6.60 -20.23
CA GLY A 275 3.47 5.69 -20.13
C GLY A 275 3.62 4.62 -19.05
N ILE A 276 4.60 4.75 -18.13
CA ILE A 276 4.75 3.85 -17.00
C ILE A 276 3.66 4.16 -15.98
N HIS A 277 2.98 3.13 -15.52
CA HIS A 277 1.95 3.26 -14.50
C HIS A 277 2.57 3.58 -13.14
N VAL A 278 2.14 4.68 -12.51
CA VAL A 278 2.60 5.07 -11.17
C VAL A 278 1.40 5.30 -10.27
N SER A 279 1.40 4.67 -9.11
CA SER A 279 0.46 4.85 -8.00
C SER A 279 1.18 5.37 -6.76
N LEU A 280 0.44 5.74 -5.72
CA LEU A 280 0.97 6.35 -4.50
C LEU A 280 0.74 5.44 -3.30
N ALA A 281 1.75 5.34 -2.41
CA ALA A 281 1.67 4.52 -1.20
C ALA A 281 2.51 5.11 -0.07
N ALA A 282 2.21 4.71 1.17
CA ALA A 282 2.89 5.21 2.36
C ALA A 282 4.07 4.34 2.82
N ASP A 283 4.14 3.06 2.38
CA ASP A 283 5.13 2.10 2.88
C ASP A 283 4.91 1.75 4.38
N GLY A 284 5.95 1.38 5.12
CA GLY A 284 5.87 1.03 6.53
C GLY A 284 5.91 2.23 7.49
N ALA A 285 5.27 2.09 8.65
CA ALA A 285 5.28 3.14 9.66
C ALA A 285 6.68 3.49 10.21
N PRO A 286 7.68 2.60 10.34
CA PRO A 286 9.01 3.01 10.81
C PRO A 286 9.81 3.80 9.78
N CYS A 287 9.54 3.69 8.48
CA CYS A 287 10.20 4.47 7.42
C CYS A 287 9.43 5.73 6.99
N ASN A 288 8.19 5.90 7.46
CA ASN A 288 7.34 7.06 7.13
C ASN A 288 6.84 7.80 8.39
N ASN A 289 6.55 7.09 9.47
CA ASN A 289 5.84 7.50 10.68
C ASN A 289 4.34 7.82 10.47
N ARG A 290 3.79 7.74 9.25
CA ARG A 290 2.37 7.88 8.94
C ARG A 290 1.97 6.95 7.80
N LEU A 291 0.74 6.41 7.86
CA LEU A 291 0.11 5.69 6.75
C LEU A 291 -0.95 6.57 6.07
N ASP A 292 -0.65 7.88 5.95
CA ASP A 292 -1.59 8.94 5.59
C ASP A 292 -1.46 9.30 4.10
N ALA A 293 -2.46 8.94 3.31
CA ALA A 293 -2.50 9.23 1.88
C ALA A 293 -2.45 10.75 1.55
N PHE A 294 -3.00 11.62 2.42
CA PHE A 294 -2.94 13.07 2.21
C PHE A 294 -1.50 13.58 2.33
N ALA A 295 -0.75 13.10 3.33
CA ALA A 295 0.66 13.45 3.48
C ALA A 295 1.47 13.01 2.26
N GLU A 296 1.25 11.78 1.78
CA GLU A 296 1.91 11.26 0.58
C GLU A 296 1.56 12.07 -0.68
N MET A 297 0.29 12.39 -0.89
CA MET A 297 -0.13 13.24 -2.02
C MET A 297 0.55 14.61 -2.00
N ARG A 298 0.52 15.28 -0.85
CA ARG A 298 1.14 16.61 -0.70
C ARG A 298 2.65 16.55 -0.98
N LEU A 299 3.33 15.59 -0.38
CA LEU A 299 4.78 15.44 -0.54
C LEU A 299 5.17 15.08 -1.96
N ALA A 300 4.46 14.16 -2.62
CA ALA A 300 4.70 13.81 -4.02
C ALA A 300 4.67 15.05 -4.93
N ALA A 301 3.64 15.90 -4.79
CA ALA A 301 3.51 17.12 -5.58
C ALA A 301 4.66 18.12 -5.31
N LEU A 302 4.97 18.38 -4.03
CA LEU A 302 5.97 19.38 -3.63
C LEU A 302 7.39 18.99 -4.05
N LEU A 303 7.76 17.73 -3.92
CA LEU A 303 9.08 17.22 -4.31
C LEU A 303 9.33 17.39 -5.81
N GLN A 304 8.34 17.11 -6.66
CA GLN A 304 8.49 17.30 -8.10
C GLN A 304 8.51 18.78 -8.49
N SER A 305 7.75 19.62 -7.80
CA SER A 305 7.82 21.06 -7.99
C SER A 305 9.19 21.64 -7.65
N THR A 306 9.81 21.18 -6.58
CA THR A 306 11.18 21.57 -6.20
C THR A 306 12.22 21.11 -7.23
N ARG A 307 12.01 19.93 -7.84
CA ARG A 307 12.95 19.33 -8.80
C ARG A 307 12.83 19.92 -10.21
N LEU A 308 11.60 20.15 -10.71
CA LEU A 308 11.32 20.42 -12.11
C LEU A 308 10.56 21.75 -12.34
N GLY A 309 10.21 22.47 -11.28
CA GLY A 309 9.43 23.70 -11.35
C GLY A 309 7.95 23.50 -11.02
N ALA A 310 7.25 24.64 -10.87
CA ALA A 310 5.84 24.64 -10.52
C ALA A 310 4.98 23.90 -11.56
N GLY A 311 4.05 23.06 -11.09
CA GLY A 311 3.14 22.31 -11.95
C GLY A 311 3.74 21.03 -12.56
N ALA A 312 4.95 20.62 -12.18
CA ALA A 312 5.58 19.38 -12.66
C ALA A 312 4.76 18.11 -12.37
N LEU A 313 4.03 18.09 -11.25
CA LEU A 313 3.08 17.03 -10.91
C LEU A 313 1.80 17.66 -10.34
N PRO A 314 0.81 17.99 -11.20
CA PRO A 314 -0.41 18.70 -10.80
C PRO A 314 -1.31 17.90 -9.85
N ALA A 315 -2.03 18.59 -8.97
CA ALA A 315 -2.93 17.97 -7.97
C ALA A 315 -3.91 16.93 -8.55
N PRO A 316 -4.59 17.14 -9.71
CA PRO A 316 -5.46 16.11 -10.28
C PRO A 316 -4.72 14.81 -10.63
N ILE A 317 -3.47 14.89 -11.07
CA ILE A 317 -2.63 13.71 -11.37
C ILE A 317 -2.26 12.99 -10.07
N VAL A 318 -1.87 13.72 -9.03
CA VAL A 318 -1.54 13.15 -7.71
C VAL A 318 -2.75 12.47 -7.09
N LEU A 319 -3.92 13.12 -7.13
CA LEU A 319 -5.16 12.52 -6.64
C LEU A 319 -5.52 11.23 -7.41
N ARG A 320 -5.32 11.22 -8.74
CA ARG A 320 -5.48 10.00 -9.55
C ARG A 320 -4.49 8.91 -9.13
N MET A 321 -3.22 9.24 -8.82
CA MET A 321 -2.24 8.27 -8.32
C MET A 321 -2.67 7.62 -6.99
N ALA A 322 -3.32 8.39 -6.12
CA ALA A 322 -3.83 7.93 -4.82
C ALA A 322 -5.18 7.20 -4.90
N THR A 323 -5.85 7.17 -6.05
CA THR A 323 -7.18 6.58 -6.24
C THR A 323 -7.22 5.63 -7.43
N ALA A 324 -7.53 6.11 -8.63
CA ALA A 324 -7.72 5.30 -9.84
C ALA A 324 -6.47 4.50 -10.21
N SER A 325 -5.28 5.11 -10.18
CA SER A 325 -4.03 4.38 -10.48
C SER A 325 -3.75 3.30 -9.45
N GLY A 326 -4.03 3.55 -8.16
CA GLY A 326 -3.94 2.50 -7.14
C GLY A 326 -4.87 1.33 -7.42
N ALA A 327 -6.13 1.59 -7.78
CA ALA A 327 -7.10 0.55 -8.12
C ALA A 327 -6.69 -0.22 -9.39
N GLU A 328 -6.18 0.47 -10.41
CA GLU A 328 -5.59 -0.13 -11.59
C GLU A 328 -4.38 -1.01 -11.23
N ALA A 329 -3.52 -0.55 -10.28
CA ALA A 329 -2.38 -1.33 -9.80
C ALA A 329 -2.79 -2.63 -9.10
N LEU A 330 -3.93 -2.66 -8.43
CA LEU A 330 -4.44 -3.84 -7.73
C LEU A 330 -5.40 -4.68 -8.59
N GLY A 331 -5.75 -4.21 -9.78
CA GLY A 331 -6.60 -4.95 -10.72
C GLY A 331 -8.05 -5.09 -10.26
N PHE A 332 -8.65 -4.05 -9.65
CA PHE A 332 -10.06 -4.06 -9.29
C PHE A 332 -10.81 -2.83 -9.83
N PRO A 333 -12.12 -2.90 -10.06
CA PRO A 333 -12.90 -1.84 -10.68
C PRO A 333 -13.27 -0.72 -9.69
N GLY A 334 -12.25 -0.12 -9.02
CA GLY A 334 -12.39 0.95 -8.03
C GLY A 334 -11.72 2.26 -8.43
N GLY A 335 -11.51 3.14 -7.44
CA GLY A 335 -10.75 4.38 -7.56
C GLY A 335 -11.43 5.50 -8.34
N VAL A 336 -12.68 5.31 -8.77
CA VAL A 336 -13.52 6.32 -9.43
C VAL A 336 -14.98 6.17 -9.01
N LEU A 337 -15.72 7.27 -8.90
CA LEU A 337 -17.16 7.27 -8.63
C LEU A 337 -17.93 7.27 -9.96
N ALA A 338 -18.21 6.10 -10.49
CA ALA A 338 -18.92 5.92 -11.74
C ALA A 338 -19.79 4.65 -11.70
N VAL A 339 -20.87 4.61 -12.48
CA VAL A 339 -21.72 3.43 -12.61
C VAL A 339 -20.91 2.21 -13.04
N GLY A 340 -21.16 1.07 -12.40
CA GLY A 340 -20.45 -0.19 -12.63
C GLY A 340 -19.11 -0.31 -11.89
N LYS A 341 -18.77 0.64 -11.02
CA LYS A 341 -17.58 0.59 -10.16
C LYS A 341 -17.95 0.15 -8.75
N VAL A 342 -16.98 -0.39 -8.01
CA VAL A 342 -17.21 -0.73 -6.60
C VAL A 342 -17.39 0.54 -5.77
N ALA A 343 -18.27 0.48 -4.79
CA ALA A 343 -18.56 1.57 -3.88
C ALA A 343 -17.55 1.62 -2.72
N ASP A 344 -16.27 1.80 -3.07
CA ASP A 344 -15.19 2.13 -2.15
C ASP A 344 -15.04 3.65 -2.19
N LEU A 345 -15.48 4.35 -1.15
CA LEU A 345 -15.63 5.81 -1.16
C LEU A 345 -15.39 6.44 0.23
N VAL A 346 -15.08 7.73 0.21
CA VAL A 346 -14.81 8.54 1.40
C VAL A 346 -15.66 9.78 1.38
N VAL A 347 -16.22 10.12 2.53
CA VAL A 347 -16.93 11.38 2.78
C VAL A 347 -15.96 12.34 3.45
N LEU A 348 -15.64 13.44 2.78
CA LEU A 348 -14.76 14.50 3.27
C LEU A 348 -15.56 15.73 3.66
N ASP A 349 -15.11 16.39 4.74
CA ASP A 349 -15.70 17.64 5.22
C ASP A 349 -14.81 18.84 4.82
N PRO A 350 -15.24 19.66 3.87
CA PRO A 350 -14.48 20.82 3.41
C PRO A 350 -14.73 22.09 4.24
N ASP A 351 -15.73 22.12 5.12
CA ASP A 351 -16.38 23.34 5.63
C ASP A 351 -15.44 24.38 6.24
N THR A 352 -14.36 23.96 6.90
CA THR A 352 -13.46 24.90 7.61
C THR A 352 -12.24 25.31 6.76
N ILE A 353 -12.01 24.70 5.59
CA ILE A 353 -10.76 24.84 4.85
C ILE A 353 -10.94 25.15 3.36
N TRP A 354 -12.15 24.99 2.83
CA TRP A 354 -12.41 25.27 1.43
C TRP A 354 -13.03 26.66 1.20
N SER A 355 -12.36 27.50 0.46
CA SER A 355 -12.76 28.88 0.14
C SER A 355 -13.31 29.08 -1.28
N GLY A 356 -13.65 27.98 -1.98
CA GLY A 356 -14.19 28.03 -3.36
C GLY A 356 -13.17 27.73 -4.47
N GLY A 357 -11.94 27.32 -4.11
CA GLY A 357 -10.90 26.91 -5.07
C GLY A 357 -11.13 25.54 -5.69
N ASP A 358 -10.14 25.07 -6.48
CA ASP A 358 -10.18 23.74 -7.10
C ASP A 358 -10.23 22.61 -6.06
N PRO A 359 -11.21 21.70 -6.14
CA PRO A 359 -11.35 20.61 -5.16
C PRO A 359 -10.15 19.67 -5.12
N ALA A 360 -9.56 19.30 -6.27
CA ALA A 360 -8.40 18.40 -6.27
C ALA A 360 -7.19 19.04 -5.59
N SER A 361 -6.98 20.34 -5.83
CA SER A 361 -5.95 21.12 -5.13
C SER A 361 -6.19 21.16 -3.62
N THR A 362 -7.43 21.33 -3.19
CA THR A 362 -7.80 21.35 -1.77
C THR A 362 -7.53 19.99 -1.13
N VAL A 363 -7.91 18.88 -1.76
CA VAL A 363 -7.64 17.52 -1.24
C VAL A 363 -6.13 17.27 -1.13
N VAL A 364 -5.35 17.64 -2.14
CA VAL A 364 -3.90 17.34 -2.17
C VAL A 364 -3.08 18.24 -1.25
N TYR A 365 -3.41 19.53 -1.15
CA TYR A 365 -2.54 20.49 -0.46
C TYR A 365 -3.06 20.97 0.90
N THR A 366 -4.36 20.85 1.18
CA THR A 366 -4.97 21.48 2.35
C THR A 366 -5.56 20.45 3.33
N MET A 367 -6.23 19.41 2.80
CA MET A 367 -6.87 18.38 3.63
C MET A 367 -5.86 17.45 4.31
N ASP A 368 -6.30 16.83 5.39
CA ASP A 368 -5.63 15.73 6.10
C ASP A 368 -6.69 14.73 6.62
N SER A 369 -6.26 13.70 7.35
CA SER A 369 -7.14 12.66 7.89
C SER A 369 -8.28 13.19 8.77
N ARG A 370 -8.15 14.38 9.36
CA ARG A 370 -9.23 15.03 10.14
C ARG A 370 -10.40 15.48 9.28
N SER A 371 -10.18 15.62 7.98
CA SER A 371 -11.26 15.93 7.03
C SER A 371 -12.13 14.71 6.68
N VAL A 372 -11.68 13.49 7.02
CA VAL A 372 -12.43 12.25 6.77
C VAL A 372 -13.53 12.08 7.80
N ARG A 373 -14.78 12.01 7.33
CA ARG A 373 -15.95 11.75 8.18
C ARG A 373 -16.40 10.31 8.12
N GLN A 374 -16.41 9.72 6.92
CA GLN A 374 -16.83 8.34 6.75
C GLN A 374 -15.96 7.66 5.68
N THR A 375 -15.66 6.40 5.91
CA THR A 375 -14.99 5.50 4.93
C THR A 375 -15.89 4.30 4.67
N TRP A 376 -16.11 4.01 3.39
CA TRP A 376 -16.99 2.96 2.92
C TRP A 376 -16.21 2.01 2.01
N VAL A 377 -16.33 0.71 2.25
CA VAL A 377 -15.72 -0.35 1.44
C VAL A 377 -16.83 -1.27 0.94
N HIS A 378 -16.89 -1.46 -0.36
CA HIS A 378 -17.93 -2.29 -0.99
C HIS A 378 -19.35 -1.92 -0.53
N GLY A 379 -19.62 -0.61 -0.44
CA GLY A 379 -20.93 -0.09 -0.01
C GLY A 379 -21.24 -0.24 1.48
N ARG A 380 -20.31 -0.72 2.30
CA ARG A 380 -20.46 -0.82 3.76
C ARG A 380 -19.65 0.26 4.44
N LYS A 381 -20.25 1.00 5.38
CA LYS A 381 -19.52 1.95 6.22
C LYS A 381 -18.62 1.16 7.19
N VAL A 382 -17.30 1.39 7.13
CA VAL A 382 -16.30 0.70 7.96
C VAL A 382 -15.61 1.61 8.97
N ALA A 383 -15.61 2.93 8.72
CA ALA A 383 -15.11 3.92 9.67
C ALA A 383 -15.96 5.19 9.65
N GLU A 384 -16.05 5.86 10.80
CA GLU A 384 -16.78 7.10 10.99
C GLU A 384 -16.14 7.94 12.10
N ASP A 385 -15.92 9.24 11.83
CA ASP A 385 -15.40 10.24 12.78
C ASP A 385 -14.19 9.74 13.61
N GLY A 386 -13.18 9.22 12.91
CA GLY A 386 -11.93 8.75 13.50
C GLY A 386 -12.02 7.40 14.24
N LYS A 387 -13.08 6.63 14.01
CA LYS A 387 -13.29 5.30 14.61
C LYS A 387 -13.54 4.25 13.55
N VAL A 388 -12.87 3.13 13.66
CA VAL A 388 -13.22 1.91 12.92
C VAL A 388 -14.39 1.23 13.62
N LEU A 389 -15.41 0.84 12.86
CA LEU A 389 -16.67 0.34 13.44
C LEU A 389 -16.59 -1.10 13.96
N ALA A 390 -15.56 -1.84 13.53
CA ALA A 390 -15.39 -3.24 13.89
C ALA A 390 -14.82 -3.47 15.30
N TRP A 391 -14.17 -2.45 15.90
CA TRP A 391 -13.49 -2.61 17.18
C TRP A 391 -13.44 -1.32 18.01
N ASP A 392 -13.14 -1.46 19.31
CA ASP A 392 -12.95 -0.35 20.22
C ASP A 392 -11.54 0.23 20.15
N ASN A 393 -11.41 1.55 20.12
CA ASN A 393 -10.12 2.25 20.02
C ASN A 393 -9.26 2.06 21.28
N ALA A 394 -9.86 2.04 22.48
CA ALA A 394 -9.12 1.87 23.73
C ALA A 394 -8.59 0.45 23.87
N GLU A 395 -9.38 -0.54 23.48
CA GLU A 395 -8.94 -1.94 23.40
C GLU A 395 -7.78 -2.09 22.41
N THR A 396 -7.87 -1.49 21.21
CA THR A 396 -6.80 -1.51 20.22
C THR A 396 -5.51 -0.90 20.76
N ALA A 397 -5.60 0.26 21.43
CA ALA A 397 -4.44 0.91 22.04
C ALA A 397 -3.80 0.05 23.13
N ALA A 398 -4.59 -0.55 24.02
CA ALA A 398 -4.10 -1.44 25.07
C ALA A 398 -3.39 -2.68 24.50
N LEU A 399 -3.98 -3.32 23.50
CA LEU A 399 -3.39 -4.45 22.77
C LEU A 399 -2.04 -4.09 22.14
N CYS A 400 -1.96 -2.92 21.49
CA CYS A 400 -0.75 -2.43 20.85
C CYS A 400 0.36 -2.15 21.87
N HIS A 401 0.06 -1.48 22.98
CA HIS A 401 1.04 -1.21 24.04
C HIS A 401 1.61 -2.51 24.65
N ALA A 402 0.74 -3.46 24.98
CA ALA A 402 1.17 -4.74 25.52
C ALA A 402 2.04 -5.52 24.52
N SER A 403 1.65 -5.54 23.25
CA SER A 403 2.37 -6.22 22.17
C SER A 403 3.73 -5.59 21.90
N LEU A 404 3.80 -4.26 21.82
CA LEU A 404 5.06 -3.53 21.60
C LEU A 404 6.07 -3.82 22.71
N GLY A 405 5.63 -3.81 23.98
CA GLY A 405 6.49 -4.16 25.11
C GLY A 405 7.13 -5.55 24.99
N ARG A 406 6.34 -6.55 24.58
CA ARG A 406 6.85 -7.92 24.34
C ARG A 406 7.82 -8.00 23.16
N VAL A 407 7.49 -7.35 22.05
CA VAL A 407 8.35 -7.34 20.86
C VAL A 407 9.70 -6.68 21.16
N ARG A 408 9.71 -5.51 21.80
CA ARG A 408 10.95 -4.82 22.19
C ARG A 408 11.83 -5.68 23.11
N ALA A 409 11.24 -6.29 24.13
CA ALA A 409 11.97 -7.17 25.04
C ALA A 409 12.63 -8.36 24.32
N ARG A 410 11.92 -8.99 23.34
CA ARG A 410 12.47 -10.10 22.54
C ARG A 410 13.51 -9.63 21.51
N ALA A 411 13.37 -8.43 20.97
CA ALA A 411 14.33 -7.84 20.04
C ALA A 411 15.59 -7.30 20.73
N GLY A 412 15.59 -7.17 22.05
CA GLY A 412 16.69 -6.57 22.82
C GLY A 412 16.78 -5.06 22.67
N LEU A 413 15.63 -4.37 22.49
CA LEU A 413 15.51 -2.92 22.23
C LEU A 413 14.72 -2.19 23.31
#